data_3d965cc241e625fea2f9f37681991135
#
_entry.id   3d965cc241e625fea2f9f37681991135
#
_cell.length_a   1.000
_cell.length_b   1.000
_cell.length_c   1.000
_cell.angle_alpha   90.00
_cell.angle_beta   90.00
_cell.angle_gamma   90.00
#
_symmetry.space_group_name_H-M   'P 1'
#
loop_
_entity.id
_entity.type
_entity.pdbx_description
1 polymer ?
#
loop_
_entity_poly.entity_id
_entity_poly.type
_entity_poly.pdbx_seq_one_letter_code
_entity_poly.pdbx_strand_id
1 'polypeptide(L)'
;MSVRRIMGTETEYAVSGAQGGNPVQWSFDVVAGASSPRTRHIRWDYRQEDPVNDMRGMRLDRASARADMLTDEPQPHVTNVIAPNGGRIYVDHAHPEYSAPETDDPFTAVVYDTAGDVLMEQAARQAGGLQLHRNNVDGKGASWGTHENYMLSRSVPFGQMAALMTAHLVTRQIYTGSGRVGIGERSETAGYQLSQRADYVHMKVALQTTFDRPIINTRDEPHADAGRFRRLHVIVGDANRMDVPRVLKLGTTSMLLWVCEHAEEAGIDLTGELEALTFVDPVDAMHRVSHDLTLAQPLPMAGGGAMTAWQVQVALQTLAYETAAAVYGTDTRGEPVWPDRSTRSVMAMWKQALLDVARIRHADGSERLQLEAEAARIEWLCKWQIIECLRLRLHPGESFDESLRDARLASVDLRWASLDPQASIFDRLRGRTERTCTDDEVREACNEPPADTRAWLRGMVVDRYPEQIRAVSWTRITTTDDPEGRQWTLDMSDPRDYTRTQCADAVAQAPNAWQLIAALCQQGAA
;
A
#
# COMPACT_ATOMS: atom_id res chain seq x y z
N MET A 1 -1.69 -3.00 21.62
CA MET A 1 -1.35 -2.22 20.41
C MET A 1 -2.34 -2.61 19.33
N SER A 2 -3.10 -1.70 18.78
CA SER A 2 -4.21 -2.02 17.84
C SER A 2 -3.81 -1.73 16.39
N VAL A 3 -3.66 -0.46 15.99
CA VAL A 3 -3.23 -0.15 14.62
C VAL A 3 -1.71 -0.25 14.43
N ARG A 4 -0.93 -0.19 15.50
CA ARG A 4 0.54 -0.31 15.42
C ARG A 4 0.94 -1.75 15.10
N ARG A 5 1.44 -1.93 13.90
CA ARG A 5 1.81 -3.22 13.31
C ARG A 5 2.93 -2.98 12.32
N ILE A 6 3.86 -3.91 12.18
CA ILE A 6 4.82 -3.85 11.08
C ILE A 6 4.05 -3.89 9.76
N MET A 7 4.24 -2.84 8.98
CA MET A 7 3.59 -2.64 7.68
C MET A 7 4.51 -1.89 6.72
N GLY A 8 4.20 -1.97 5.43
CA GLY A 8 4.86 -1.24 4.37
C GLY A 8 4.02 -1.19 3.11
N THR A 9 4.38 -0.31 2.20
CA THR A 9 3.70 -0.12 0.90
C THR A 9 4.66 -0.42 -0.25
N GLU A 10 4.09 -0.85 -1.37
CA GLU A 10 4.77 -1.03 -2.65
C GLU A 10 3.97 -0.26 -3.70
N THR A 11 4.64 0.54 -4.52
CA THR A 11 3.96 1.32 -5.57
C THR A 11 4.71 1.18 -6.88
N GLU A 12 4.04 0.62 -7.86
CA GLU A 12 4.45 0.64 -9.26
C GLU A 12 4.00 1.95 -9.90
N TYR A 13 4.85 2.55 -10.72
CA TYR A 13 4.54 3.82 -11.41
C TYR A 13 4.46 3.62 -12.91
N ALA A 14 3.45 4.24 -13.55
CA ALA A 14 3.49 4.36 -14.99
C ALA A 14 4.60 5.34 -15.40
N VAL A 15 5.28 5.02 -16.50
CA VAL A 15 6.35 5.84 -17.04
C VAL A 15 6.02 6.31 -18.45
N SER A 16 6.31 7.57 -18.73
CA SER A 16 6.15 8.16 -20.08
C SER A 16 7.30 9.11 -20.42
N GLY A 17 7.57 9.25 -21.72
CA GLY A 17 8.58 10.16 -22.23
C GLY A 17 8.01 11.11 -23.29
N ALA A 18 8.63 12.28 -23.46
CA ALA A 18 8.20 13.30 -24.43
C ALA A 18 8.30 12.85 -25.90
N GLN A 19 9.19 11.91 -26.19
CA GLN A 19 9.35 11.27 -27.51
C GLN A 19 8.99 9.79 -27.38
N GLY A 20 8.45 9.21 -28.45
CA GLY A 20 8.13 7.78 -28.47
C GLY A 20 9.34 6.91 -28.11
N GLY A 21 9.11 5.87 -27.30
CA GLY A 21 10.14 4.97 -26.82
C GLY A 21 9.57 3.71 -26.20
N ASN A 22 10.43 2.91 -25.58
CA ASN A 22 10.05 1.66 -24.93
C ASN A 22 9.84 1.88 -23.43
N PRO A 23 8.61 1.78 -22.88
CA PRO A 23 8.35 1.97 -21.46
C PRO A 23 9.13 1.01 -20.56
N VAL A 24 9.42 -0.21 -21.03
CA VAL A 24 10.24 -1.18 -20.29
C VAL A 24 11.66 -0.64 -20.10
N GLN A 25 12.27 -0.13 -21.18
CA GLN A 25 13.60 0.49 -21.08
C GLN A 25 13.59 1.71 -20.18
N TRP A 26 12.56 2.56 -20.27
CA TRP A 26 12.43 3.72 -19.39
C TRP A 26 12.32 3.34 -17.92
N SER A 27 11.71 2.20 -17.60
CA SER A 27 11.66 1.69 -16.22
C SER A 27 13.04 1.35 -15.68
N PHE A 28 13.89 0.70 -16.49
CA PHE A 28 15.30 0.48 -16.15
C PHE A 28 16.08 1.79 -16.03
N ASP A 29 15.84 2.76 -16.90
CA ASP A 29 16.50 4.06 -16.87
C ASP A 29 16.14 4.83 -15.57
N VAL A 30 14.88 4.79 -15.12
CA VAL A 30 14.44 5.38 -13.85
C VAL A 30 15.16 4.73 -12.67
N VAL A 31 15.19 3.39 -12.61
CA VAL A 31 15.87 2.68 -11.52
C VAL A 31 17.37 2.97 -11.54
N ALA A 32 17.99 3.01 -12.72
CA ALA A 32 19.40 3.42 -12.85
C ALA A 32 19.62 4.87 -12.39
N GLY A 33 18.68 5.77 -12.66
CA GLY A 33 18.69 7.16 -12.20
C GLY A 33 18.63 7.30 -10.69
N ALA A 34 18.01 6.36 -9.98
CA ALA A 34 18.02 6.33 -8.51
C ALA A 34 19.36 5.87 -7.92
N SER A 35 20.24 5.25 -8.72
CA SER A 35 21.51 4.71 -8.23
C SER A 35 22.60 5.78 -8.12
N SER A 36 23.51 5.60 -7.16
CA SER A 36 24.75 6.35 -7.07
C SER A 36 25.97 5.49 -7.46
N PRO A 37 27.10 6.07 -7.88
CA PRO A 37 28.34 5.31 -8.10
C PRO A 37 28.78 4.49 -6.90
N ARG A 38 28.46 4.95 -5.67
CA ARG A 38 28.84 4.28 -4.42
C ARG A 38 27.95 3.09 -4.08
N THR A 39 26.68 3.06 -4.51
CA THR A 39 25.68 2.06 -4.08
C THR A 39 25.26 1.09 -5.19
N ARG A 40 25.49 1.40 -6.47
CA ARG A 40 25.02 0.59 -7.61
C ARG A 40 25.59 -0.84 -7.69
N HIS A 41 26.64 -1.16 -6.95
CA HIS A 41 27.22 -2.50 -6.90
C HIS A 41 26.56 -3.37 -5.83
N ILE A 42 25.80 -2.78 -4.89
CA ILE A 42 25.09 -3.50 -3.84
C ILE A 42 23.93 -4.27 -4.49
N ARG A 43 23.91 -5.59 -4.29
CA ARG A 43 22.91 -6.47 -4.89
C ARG A 43 21.74 -6.67 -3.94
N TRP A 44 20.55 -6.90 -4.51
CA TRP A 44 19.44 -7.44 -3.75
C TRP A 44 19.63 -8.95 -3.56
N ASP A 45 19.42 -9.45 -2.33
CA ASP A 45 19.56 -10.88 -2.00
C ASP A 45 18.20 -11.58 -2.05
N TYR A 46 17.93 -12.25 -3.18
CA TYR A 46 16.68 -12.98 -3.43
C TYR A 46 16.59 -14.36 -2.75
N ARG A 47 17.65 -14.81 -2.06
CA ARG A 47 17.73 -16.20 -1.55
C ARG A 47 16.65 -16.59 -0.55
N GLN A 48 15.96 -15.61 0.04
CA GLN A 48 14.86 -15.85 0.99
C GLN A 48 13.48 -15.55 0.40
N GLU A 49 13.41 -15.14 -0.86
CA GLU A 49 12.14 -14.95 -1.53
C GLU A 49 11.60 -16.29 -2.03
N ASP A 50 10.31 -16.53 -1.75
CA ASP A 50 9.62 -17.77 -2.09
C ASP A 50 8.19 -17.51 -2.57
N PRO A 51 8.04 -16.91 -3.77
CA PRO A 51 6.75 -16.46 -4.29
C PRO A 51 5.76 -17.60 -4.57
N VAL A 52 6.20 -18.85 -4.54
CA VAL A 52 5.36 -20.03 -4.77
C VAL A 52 4.79 -20.64 -3.50
N ASN A 53 5.14 -20.09 -2.32
CA ASN A 53 4.61 -20.55 -1.03
C ASN A 53 3.23 -19.95 -0.76
N ASP A 54 2.26 -20.77 -0.35
CA ASP A 54 0.85 -20.39 -0.18
C ASP A 54 0.43 -20.53 1.29
N MET A 55 -0.24 -19.50 1.83
CA MET A 55 -0.74 -19.44 3.21
C MET A 55 -1.68 -20.59 3.58
N ARG A 56 -2.28 -21.27 2.59
CA ARG A 56 -3.16 -22.42 2.79
C ARG A 56 -2.39 -23.73 3.04
N GLY A 57 -1.05 -23.64 3.16
CA GLY A 57 -0.18 -24.80 3.39
C GLY A 57 0.16 -25.59 2.13
N MET A 58 -0.11 -25.04 0.96
CA MET A 58 0.28 -25.59 -0.34
C MET A 58 1.54 -24.88 -0.85
N ARG A 59 2.26 -25.55 -1.76
CA ARG A 59 3.37 -24.97 -2.49
C ARG A 59 3.20 -25.27 -3.96
N LEU A 60 3.26 -24.26 -4.80
CA LEU A 60 3.28 -24.46 -6.24
C LEU A 60 4.65 -25.01 -6.64
N ASP A 61 4.66 -26.06 -7.47
CA ASP A 61 5.89 -26.56 -8.07
C ASP A 61 6.53 -25.45 -8.94
N ARG A 62 7.81 -25.13 -8.70
CA ARG A 62 8.53 -24.12 -9.48
C ARG A 62 8.54 -24.42 -10.98
N ALA A 63 8.55 -25.71 -11.37
CA ALA A 63 8.45 -26.10 -12.78
C ALA A 63 7.09 -25.75 -13.40
N SER A 64 6.05 -25.62 -12.57
CA SER A 64 4.69 -25.22 -12.97
C SER A 64 4.40 -23.75 -12.69
N ALA A 65 5.32 -23.05 -12.04
CA ALA A 65 5.20 -21.62 -11.76
C ALA A 65 5.42 -20.83 -13.04
N ARG A 66 4.69 -19.75 -13.19
CA ARG A 66 4.89 -18.81 -14.31
C ARG A 66 6.18 -18.04 -14.11
N ALA A 67 6.81 -17.59 -15.19
CA ALA A 67 8.07 -16.84 -15.13
C ALA A 67 7.97 -15.55 -14.30
N ASP A 68 6.80 -14.91 -14.31
CA ASP A 68 6.50 -13.72 -13.50
C ASP A 68 6.40 -13.97 -11.99
N MET A 69 6.35 -15.23 -11.57
CA MET A 69 6.38 -15.64 -10.16
C MET A 69 7.79 -16.00 -9.67
N LEU A 70 8.78 -16.00 -10.54
CA LEU A 70 10.16 -16.42 -10.26
C LEU A 70 11.09 -15.22 -10.44
N THR A 71 11.44 -14.54 -9.35
CA THR A 71 12.22 -13.29 -9.35
C THR A 71 13.68 -13.47 -8.94
N ASP A 72 14.16 -14.70 -8.80
CA ASP A 72 15.46 -15.03 -8.21
C ASP A 72 16.64 -15.09 -9.20
N GLU A 73 16.45 -14.73 -10.47
CA GLU A 73 17.54 -14.72 -11.45
C GLU A 73 18.40 -13.46 -11.36
N PRO A 74 19.74 -13.59 -11.41
CA PRO A 74 20.63 -12.43 -11.45
C PRO A 74 20.38 -11.60 -12.71
N GLN A 75 20.10 -10.31 -12.52
CA GLN A 75 19.87 -9.38 -13.62
C GLN A 75 21.19 -8.74 -14.10
N PRO A 76 21.42 -8.60 -15.42
CA PRO A 76 22.67 -8.01 -15.96
C PRO A 76 22.76 -6.49 -15.80
N HIS A 77 21.65 -5.81 -15.49
CA HIS A 77 21.57 -4.36 -15.34
C HIS A 77 21.33 -3.95 -13.88
N VAL A 78 21.39 -2.65 -13.58
CA VAL A 78 20.96 -2.12 -12.29
C VAL A 78 19.43 -2.20 -12.24
N THR A 79 18.94 -3.25 -11.59
CA THR A 79 17.50 -3.53 -11.47
C THR A 79 16.99 -3.29 -10.07
N ASN A 80 17.89 -3.06 -9.12
CA ASN A 80 17.59 -2.80 -7.72
C ASN A 80 18.54 -1.74 -7.18
N VAL A 81 17.97 -0.81 -6.41
CA VAL A 81 18.69 0.22 -5.67
C VAL A 81 18.12 0.27 -4.26
N ILE A 82 18.99 0.31 -3.26
CA ILE A 82 18.58 0.59 -1.89
C ILE A 82 18.47 2.11 -1.76
N ALA A 83 17.29 2.59 -1.45
CA ALA A 83 17.06 4.01 -1.23
C ALA A 83 17.72 4.47 0.09
N PRO A 84 18.10 5.76 0.21
CA PRO A 84 18.74 6.28 1.42
C PRO A 84 17.94 6.02 2.70
N ASN A 85 16.63 6.00 2.61
CA ASN A 85 15.73 5.71 3.71
C ASN A 85 15.53 4.22 4.03
N GLY A 86 16.35 3.34 3.44
CA GLY A 86 16.27 1.89 3.67
C GLY A 86 15.17 1.17 2.87
N GLY A 87 14.44 1.87 2.02
CA GLY A 87 13.50 1.28 1.05
C GLY A 87 14.21 0.69 -0.17
N ARG A 88 13.45 0.18 -1.11
CA ARG A 88 13.92 -0.45 -2.35
C ARG A 88 13.30 0.21 -3.56
N ILE A 89 14.12 0.55 -4.56
CA ILE A 89 13.67 0.98 -5.89
C ILE A 89 14.13 -0.07 -6.89
N TYR A 90 13.21 -0.61 -7.68
CA TYR A 90 13.52 -1.71 -8.59
C TYR A 90 12.58 -1.76 -9.79
N VAL A 91 12.85 -2.63 -10.75
CA VAL A 91 11.94 -2.91 -11.85
C VAL A 91 11.12 -4.14 -11.48
N ASP A 92 9.80 -3.98 -11.34
CA ASP A 92 8.88 -5.08 -11.27
C ASP A 92 8.09 -5.19 -12.59
N HIS A 93 8.15 -6.38 -13.22
CA HIS A 93 7.60 -6.66 -14.54
C HIS A 93 8.07 -5.65 -15.61
N ALA A 94 7.45 -4.51 -15.72
CA ALA A 94 7.78 -3.48 -16.70
C ALA A 94 7.64 -2.06 -16.12
N HIS A 95 7.49 -1.94 -14.80
CA HIS A 95 7.29 -0.68 -14.12
C HIS A 95 8.44 -0.40 -13.13
N PRO A 96 8.85 0.86 -12.98
CA PRO A 96 9.71 1.23 -11.86
C PRO A 96 8.85 1.23 -10.59
N GLU A 97 9.31 0.54 -9.57
CA GLU A 97 8.60 0.34 -8.31
C GLU A 97 9.41 0.83 -7.12
N TYR A 98 8.73 1.44 -6.17
CA TYR A 98 9.26 1.75 -4.86
C TYR A 98 8.54 0.95 -3.79
N SER A 99 9.32 0.12 -3.07
CA SER A 99 8.89 -0.52 -1.83
C SER A 99 9.42 0.29 -0.65
N ALA A 100 8.49 0.86 0.13
CA ALA A 100 8.83 1.65 1.30
C ALA A 100 9.52 0.78 2.38
N PRO A 101 10.40 1.38 3.20
CA PRO A 101 10.90 0.68 4.37
C PRO A 101 9.76 0.31 5.31
N GLU A 102 9.90 -0.80 6.02
CA GLU A 102 8.93 -1.23 7.01
C GLU A 102 8.82 -0.24 8.17
N THR A 103 7.60 0.06 8.58
CA THR A 103 7.25 0.91 9.73
C THR A 103 6.32 0.17 10.67
N ASP A 104 6.07 0.72 11.86
CA ASP A 104 5.15 0.11 12.83
C ASP A 104 3.87 0.92 13.05
N ASP A 105 3.66 1.98 12.27
CA ASP A 105 2.57 2.94 12.43
C ASP A 105 2.03 3.41 11.07
N PRO A 106 0.69 3.47 10.85
CA PRO A 106 0.11 3.85 9.56
C PRO A 106 0.40 5.30 9.13
N PHE A 107 0.58 6.24 10.07
CA PHE A 107 0.93 7.62 9.72
C PHE A 107 2.38 7.68 9.24
N THR A 108 3.28 7.03 9.96
CA THR A 108 4.68 6.90 9.53
C THR A 108 4.80 6.19 8.19
N ALA A 109 4.02 5.13 7.95
CA ALA A 109 3.98 4.44 6.65
C ALA A 109 3.58 5.39 5.52
N VAL A 110 2.61 6.28 5.73
CA VAL A 110 2.20 7.29 4.72
C VAL A 110 3.30 8.33 4.47
N VAL A 111 4.08 8.70 5.49
CA VAL A 111 5.25 9.59 5.31
C VAL A 111 6.26 8.94 4.36
N TYR A 112 6.64 7.67 4.59
CA TYR A 112 7.60 6.95 3.75
C TYR A 112 7.06 6.59 2.36
N ASP A 113 5.75 6.32 2.24
CA ASP A 113 5.08 6.14 0.95
C ASP A 113 5.10 7.44 0.12
N THR A 114 4.90 8.60 0.78
CA THR A 114 5.00 9.91 0.14
C THR A 114 6.45 10.29 -0.21
N ALA A 115 7.41 9.92 0.64
CA ALA A 115 8.84 10.08 0.34
C ALA A 115 9.24 9.28 -0.92
N GLY A 116 8.62 8.12 -1.14
CA GLY A 116 8.76 7.34 -2.37
C GLY A 116 8.38 8.12 -3.62
N ASP A 117 7.26 8.86 -3.61
CA ASP A 117 6.88 9.71 -4.74
C ASP A 117 7.97 10.75 -5.08
N VAL A 118 8.61 11.33 -4.06
CA VAL A 118 9.70 12.32 -4.22
C VAL A 118 10.96 11.66 -4.77
N LEU A 119 11.36 10.52 -4.20
CA LEU A 119 12.56 9.78 -4.65
C LEU A 119 12.40 9.29 -6.10
N MET A 120 11.23 8.78 -6.46
CA MET A 120 10.94 8.29 -7.80
C MET A 120 10.90 9.43 -8.84
N GLU A 121 10.35 10.58 -8.48
CA GLU A 121 10.35 11.76 -9.34
C GLU A 121 11.77 12.28 -9.58
N GLN A 122 12.61 12.31 -8.54
CA GLN A 122 14.03 12.66 -8.67
C GLN A 122 14.78 11.69 -9.58
N ALA A 123 14.53 10.38 -9.43
CA ALA A 123 15.11 9.34 -10.28
C ALA A 123 14.71 9.52 -11.76
N ALA A 124 13.45 9.80 -12.03
CA ALA A 124 12.95 10.04 -13.38
C ALA A 124 13.56 11.29 -14.04
N ARG A 125 13.77 12.36 -13.27
CA ARG A 125 14.51 13.55 -13.74
C ARG A 125 15.95 13.22 -14.11
N GLN A 126 16.65 12.43 -13.30
CA GLN A 126 18.03 11.99 -13.58
C GLN A 126 18.10 11.06 -14.78
N ALA A 127 17.05 10.31 -15.06
CA ALA A 127 16.90 9.45 -16.24
C ALA A 127 16.54 10.19 -17.53
N GLY A 128 16.79 11.49 -17.63
CA GLY A 128 16.55 12.27 -18.85
C GLY A 128 15.20 12.98 -18.89
N GLY A 129 14.56 13.18 -17.74
CA GLY A 129 13.29 13.93 -17.63
C GLY A 129 12.07 13.08 -18.01
N LEU A 130 12.10 11.80 -17.71
CA LEU A 130 10.94 10.91 -17.81
C LEU A 130 9.85 11.38 -16.83
N GLN A 131 8.59 11.13 -17.19
CA GLN A 131 7.45 11.47 -16.35
C GLN A 131 6.87 10.22 -15.73
N LEU A 132 6.63 10.27 -14.41
CA LEU A 132 5.98 9.21 -13.67
C LEU A 132 4.57 9.60 -13.24
N HIS A 133 3.71 8.59 -13.17
CA HIS A 133 2.33 8.73 -12.75
C HIS A 133 2.00 7.70 -11.70
N ARG A 134 1.45 8.16 -10.58
CA ARG A 134 0.95 7.30 -9.50
C ARG A 134 -0.52 6.99 -9.76
N ASN A 135 -0.76 5.99 -10.58
CA ASN A 135 -2.06 5.43 -10.91
C ASN A 135 -1.93 3.91 -11.11
N ASN A 136 -3.04 3.23 -11.37
CA ASN A 136 -3.05 1.76 -11.47
C ASN A 136 -3.42 1.24 -12.86
N VAL A 137 -3.77 2.09 -13.80
CA VAL A 137 -4.35 1.64 -15.07
C VAL A 137 -3.97 2.57 -16.23
N ASP A 138 -3.89 2.00 -17.43
CA ASP A 138 -3.72 2.76 -18.67
C ASP A 138 -5.05 3.03 -19.42
N GLY A 139 -6.17 2.45 -18.94
CA GLY A 139 -7.47 2.50 -19.63
C GLY A 139 -7.54 1.69 -20.91
N LYS A 140 -6.55 0.83 -21.19
CA LYS A 140 -6.44 0.01 -22.40
C LYS A 140 -6.32 -1.49 -22.11
N GLY A 141 -6.40 -1.87 -20.82
CA GLY A 141 -6.36 -3.24 -20.34
C GLY A 141 -5.13 -3.60 -19.52
N ALA A 142 -4.13 -2.70 -19.40
CA ALA A 142 -3.01 -2.91 -18.49
C ALA A 142 -3.31 -2.32 -17.10
N SER A 143 -2.88 -3.04 -16.06
CA SER A 143 -3.01 -2.60 -14.69
C SER A 143 -1.78 -3.01 -13.87
N TRP A 144 -1.33 -2.11 -12.99
CA TRP A 144 -0.19 -2.27 -12.10
C TRP A 144 -0.55 -1.92 -10.66
N GLY A 145 0.31 -2.32 -9.71
CA GLY A 145 -0.03 -2.41 -8.30
C GLY A 145 0.24 -1.14 -7.49
N THR A 146 -0.52 -1.03 -6.42
CA THR A 146 -0.17 -0.32 -5.20
C THR A 146 -0.53 -1.25 -4.06
N HIS A 147 0.47 -1.89 -3.47
CA HIS A 147 0.29 -2.97 -2.53
C HIS A 147 0.49 -2.49 -1.10
N GLU A 148 -0.16 -3.19 -0.19
CA GLU A 148 -0.04 -2.98 1.24
C GLU A 148 0.41 -4.29 1.87
N ASN A 149 1.35 -4.22 2.81
CA ASN A 149 1.90 -5.38 3.50
C ASN A 149 1.70 -5.23 4.99
N TYR A 150 1.23 -6.30 5.63
CA TYR A 150 0.98 -6.32 7.07
C TYR A 150 1.53 -7.59 7.69
N MET A 151 2.33 -7.45 8.73
CA MET A 151 2.76 -8.59 9.54
C MET A 151 1.61 -9.04 10.44
N LEU A 152 1.33 -10.33 10.45
CA LEU A 152 0.24 -10.96 11.19
C LEU A 152 0.78 -12.15 11.98
N SER A 153 0.24 -12.41 13.19
CA SER A 153 0.54 -13.63 13.92
C SER A 153 0.13 -14.87 13.13
N ARG A 154 1.00 -15.86 13.07
CA ARG A 154 0.68 -17.14 12.40
C ARG A 154 -0.39 -17.95 13.14
N SER A 155 -0.65 -17.65 14.41
CA SER A 155 -1.74 -18.27 15.18
C SER A 155 -3.13 -17.93 14.67
N VAL A 156 -3.30 -16.79 13.96
CA VAL A 156 -4.61 -16.40 13.39
C VAL A 156 -5.03 -17.39 12.32
N PRO A 157 -6.23 -18.00 12.40
CA PRO A 157 -6.73 -18.91 11.38
C PRO A 157 -6.90 -18.18 10.04
N PHE A 158 -6.36 -18.78 8.96
CA PHE A 158 -6.45 -18.19 7.62
C PHE A 158 -7.90 -17.89 7.20
N GLY A 159 -8.83 -18.80 7.48
CA GLY A 159 -10.24 -18.65 7.12
C GLY A 159 -10.90 -17.42 7.74
N GLN A 160 -10.65 -17.16 9.02
CA GLN A 160 -11.17 -15.98 9.72
C GLN A 160 -10.59 -14.68 9.15
N MET A 161 -9.27 -14.62 9.01
CA MET A 161 -8.59 -13.48 8.41
C MET A 161 -9.11 -13.21 6.98
N ALA A 162 -9.22 -14.25 6.14
CA ALA A 162 -9.68 -14.10 4.77
C ALA A 162 -11.15 -13.65 4.68
N ALA A 163 -12.02 -14.12 5.57
CA ALA A 163 -13.42 -13.70 5.61
C ALA A 163 -13.55 -12.22 6.01
N LEU A 164 -12.91 -11.82 7.12
CA LEU A 164 -12.94 -10.43 7.60
C LEU A 164 -12.33 -9.47 6.57
N MET A 165 -11.17 -9.82 6.02
CA MET A 165 -10.52 -9.00 5.00
C MET A 165 -11.31 -8.95 3.70
N THR A 166 -12.03 -10.00 3.29
CA THR A 166 -12.90 -9.94 2.11
C THR A 166 -14.00 -8.90 2.30
N ALA A 167 -14.72 -8.91 3.44
CA ALA A 167 -15.75 -7.91 3.73
C ALA A 167 -15.18 -6.48 3.71
N HIS A 168 -14.01 -6.30 4.32
CA HIS A 168 -13.34 -5.01 4.40
C HIS A 168 -12.84 -4.52 3.03
N LEU A 169 -12.06 -5.31 2.32
CA LEU A 169 -11.40 -4.91 1.06
C LEU A 169 -12.40 -4.65 -0.07
N VAL A 170 -13.51 -5.41 -0.11
CA VAL A 170 -14.61 -5.17 -1.05
C VAL A 170 -15.25 -3.81 -0.82
N THR A 171 -15.46 -3.40 0.42
CA THR A 171 -16.32 -2.25 0.75
C THR A 171 -15.56 -0.98 1.12
N ARG A 172 -14.29 -1.06 1.57
CA ARG A 172 -13.51 0.14 1.97
C ARG A 172 -13.27 1.14 0.83
N GLN A 173 -13.40 0.72 -0.43
CA GLN A 173 -13.21 1.59 -1.60
C GLN A 173 -14.18 2.80 -1.62
N ILE A 174 -15.28 2.76 -0.87
CA ILE A 174 -16.19 3.90 -0.72
C ILE A 174 -15.51 5.14 -0.10
N TYR A 175 -14.41 4.95 0.64
CA TYR A 175 -13.61 6.04 1.21
C TYR A 175 -12.12 5.97 0.86
N THR A 176 -11.63 4.85 0.33
CA THR A 176 -10.22 4.69 -0.08
C THR A 176 -10.02 4.67 -1.59
N GLY A 177 -11.08 4.67 -2.38
CA GLY A 177 -10.97 4.72 -3.84
C GLY A 177 -10.33 6.02 -4.31
N SER A 178 -9.51 5.94 -5.37
CA SER A 178 -8.86 7.12 -5.95
C SER A 178 -9.58 7.69 -7.16
N GLY A 179 -10.70 7.06 -7.58
CA GLY A 179 -11.50 7.47 -8.71
C GLY A 179 -10.88 7.15 -10.08
N ARG A 180 -11.72 6.80 -11.04
CA ARG A 180 -11.31 6.48 -12.42
C ARG A 180 -12.36 6.90 -13.44
N VAL A 181 -11.93 7.48 -14.55
CA VAL A 181 -12.77 7.68 -15.75
C VAL A 181 -12.71 6.42 -16.61
N GLY A 182 -13.89 5.90 -16.98
CA GLY A 182 -14.09 4.63 -17.70
C GLY A 182 -14.42 3.47 -16.75
N ILE A 183 -15.27 2.56 -17.24
CA ILE A 183 -15.73 1.35 -16.58
C ILE A 183 -15.33 0.15 -17.43
N GLY A 184 -14.93 -0.94 -16.78
CA GLY A 184 -14.33 -2.11 -17.42
C GLY A 184 -12.82 -2.00 -17.56
N GLU A 185 -12.13 -3.09 -17.77
CA GLU A 185 -10.66 -3.13 -17.83
C GLU A 185 -10.08 -2.21 -18.92
N ARG A 186 -10.78 -2.08 -20.05
CA ARG A 186 -10.37 -1.27 -21.19
C ARG A 186 -11.13 0.05 -21.32
N SER A 187 -11.83 0.46 -20.25
CA SER A 187 -12.73 1.61 -20.28
C SER A 187 -13.77 1.49 -21.40
N GLU A 188 -14.30 0.28 -21.64
CA GLU A 188 -15.24 -0.03 -22.73
C GLU A 188 -16.55 0.74 -22.57
N THR A 189 -16.97 0.93 -21.33
CA THR A 189 -18.17 1.70 -20.99
C THR A 189 -17.77 3.08 -20.47
N ALA A 190 -18.41 4.12 -21.02
CA ALA A 190 -18.25 5.47 -20.50
C ALA A 190 -18.85 5.54 -19.09
N GLY A 191 -18.18 6.20 -18.16
CA GLY A 191 -18.61 6.35 -16.78
C GLY A 191 -17.47 6.78 -15.86
N TYR A 192 -17.80 6.88 -14.59
CA TYR A 192 -16.83 7.13 -13.53
C TYR A 192 -17.02 6.10 -12.42
N GLN A 193 -15.94 5.64 -11.81
CA GLN A 193 -16.00 4.64 -10.75
C GLN A 193 -15.10 5.01 -9.58
N LEU A 194 -15.34 4.40 -8.40
CA LEU A 194 -14.65 4.71 -7.16
C LEU A 194 -13.21 4.23 -7.16
N SER A 195 -12.96 2.99 -7.64
CA SER A 195 -11.65 2.35 -7.60
C SER A 195 -11.05 2.24 -9.00
N GLN A 196 -9.72 2.36 -9.07
CA GLN A 196 -8.97 2.07 -10.29
C GLN A 196 -8.75 0.57 -10.51
N ARG A 197 -8.75 -0.23 -9.43
CA ARG A 197 -8.33 -1.64 -9.43
C ARG A 197 -9.49 -2.63 -9.49
N ALA A 198 -10.70 -2.24 -9.10
CA ALA A 198 -11.81 -3.18 -8.90
C ALA A 198 -12.09 -4.08 -10.12
N ASP A 199 -12.15 -3.51 -11.34
CA ASP A 199 -12.46 -4.26 -12.56
C ASP A 199 -11.40 -5.33 -12.92
N TYR A 200 -10.20 -5.26 -12.34
CA TYR A 200 -9.10 -6.19 -12.58
C TYR A 200 -9.03 -7.32 -11.53
N VAL A 201 -10.01 -7.41 -10.66
CA VAL A 201 -10.11 -8.47 -9.64
C VAL A 201 -11.09 -9.53 -10.14
N HIS A 202 -10.61 -10.78 -10.25
CA HIS A 202 -11.38 -11.88 -10.84
C HIS A 202 -11.60 -13.06 -9.89
N MET A 203 -10.84 -13.12 -8.80
CA MET A 203 -10.86 -14.25 -7.87
C MET A 203 -11.08 -13.78 -6.43
N LYS A 204 -11.77 -14.60 -5.63
CA LYS A 204 -11.87 -14.34 -4.19
C LYS A 204 -10.52 -14.54 -3.48
N VAL A 205 -9.85 -15.67 -3.76
CA VAL A 205 -8.62 -16.10 -3.10
C VAL A 205 -7.71 -16.79 -4.10
N ALA A 206 -6.48 -16.29 -4.30
CA ALA A 206 -5.49 -16.93 -5.16
C ALA A 206 -4.06 -16.51 -4.79
N LEU A 207 -3.07 -17.26 -5.29
CA LEU A 207 -1.64 -16.97 -5.12
C LEU A 207 -1.13 -15.93 -6.12
N GLN A 208 -1.75 -15.82 -7.29
CA GLN A 208 -1.29 -14.97 -8.38
C GLN A 208 -1.48 -13.46 -8.09
N THR A 209 -0.62 -12.63 -8.67
CA THR A 209 -0.66 -11.17 -8.50
C THR A 209 -0.90 -10.42 -9.81
N THR A 210 -0.58 -11.02 -10.95
CA THR A 210 -0.61 -10.35 -12.25
C THR A 210 -1.86 -10.68 -13.06
N PHE A 211 -2.27 -11.95 -13.08
CA PHE A 211 -3.48 -12.44 -13.76
C PHE A 211 -4.42 -13.05 -12.73
N ASP A 212 -5.72 -13.08 -13.03
CA ASP A 212 -6.75 -13.62 -12.13
C ASP A 212 -6.56 -13.09 -10.70
N ARG A 213 -6.35 -11.77 -10.59
CA ARG A 213 -6.05 -11.10 -9.33
C ARG A 213 -7.11 -11.37 -8.28
N PRO A 214 -6.73 -11.83 -7.08
CA PRO A 214 -7.68 -12.10 -6.01
C PRO A 214 -7.92 -10.88 -5.11
N ILE A 215 -9.07 -10.92 -4.41
CA ILE A 215 -9.31 -10.04 -3.26
C ILE A 215 -8.31 -10.38 -2.14
N ILE A 216 -8.14 -11.68 -1.85
CA ILE A 216 -7.17 -12.18 -0.86
C ILE A 216 -6.03 -12.88 -1.58
N ASN A 217 -4.86 -12.27 -1.58
CA ASN A 217 -3.65 -12.90 -2.07
C ASN A 217 -3.08 -13.85 -1.00
N THR A 218 -2.68 -15.05 -1.40
CA THR A 218 -2.22 -16.10 -0.48
C THR A 218 -0.71 -16.30 -0.47
N ARG A 219 0.08 -15.42 -1.10
CA ARG A 219 1.54 -15.50 -1.06
C ARG A 219 2.04 -15.41 0.38
N ASP A 220 2.74 -16.44 0.85
CA ASP A 220 3.25 -16.53 2.22
C ASP A 220 4.77 -16.30 2.25
N GLU A 221 5.14 -15.05 2.10
CA GLU A 221 6.50 -14.56 2.22
C GLU A 221 6.54 -13.48 3.32
N PRO A 222 6.70 -13.86 4.59
CA PRO A 222 6.60 -12.90 5.69
C PRO A 222 7.76 -11.89 5.73
N HIS A 223 8.86 -12.15 5.04
CA HIS A 223 10.11 -11.40 5.18
C HIS A 223 10.47 -11.19 6.66
N ALA A 224 10.19 -12.20 7.46
CA ALA A 224 10.38 -12.27 8.91
C ALA A 224 10.47 -13.74 9.33
N ASP A 225 10.55 -14.02 10.63
CA ASP A 225 10.48 -15.40 11.14
C ASP A 225 9.14 -16.06 10.74
N ALA A 226 9.21 -16.95 9.75
CA ALA A 226 8.05 -17.66 9.20
C ALA A 226 7.38 -18.62 10.20
N GLY A 227 8.06 -19.01 11.29
CA GLY A 227 7.46 -19.80 12.37
C GLY A 227 6.48 -18.98 13.23
N ARG A 228 6.71 -17.69 13.35
CA ARG A 228 5.93 -16.75 14.18
C ARG A 228 4.95 -15.91 13.39
N PHE A 229 5.32 -15.50 12.18
CA PHE A 229 4.63 -14.46 11.42
C PHE A 229 4.18 -14.94 10.05
N ARG A 230 3.14 -14.29 9.57
CA ARG A 230 2.59 -14.35 8.22
C ARG A 230 2.52 -12.93 7.66
N ARG A 231 2.63 -12.76 6.36
CA ARG A 231 2.42 -11.48 5.69
C ARG A 231 1.05 -11.49 4.99
N LEU A 232 0.14 -10.61 5.35
CA LEU A 232 -0.98 -10.30 4.49
C LEU A 232 -0.50 -9.32 3.41
N HIS A 233 -0.55 -9.77 2.16
CA HIS A 233 -0.19 -9.00 0.97
C HIS A 233 -1.48 -8.56 0.27
N VAL A 234 -1.86 -7.29 0.38
CA VAL A 234 -3.07 -6.71 -0.21
C VAL A 234 -2.72 -6.07 -1.54
N ILE A 235 -3.33 -6.57 -2.63
CA ILE A 235 -3.03 -6.14 -4.00
C ILE A 235 -4.18 -5.36 -4.66
N VAL A 236 -5.28 -5.14 -3.95
CA VAL A 236 -6.50 -4.50 -4.49
C VAL A 236 -6.61 -3.02 -4.18
N GLY A 237 -5.62 -2.43 -3.49
CA GLY A 237 -5.62 -1.03 -3.13
C GLY A 237 -5.36 -0.10 -4.32
N ASP A 238 -5.96 1.09 -4.29
CA ASP A 238 -5.74 2.14 -5.29
C ASP A 238 -4.47 2.96 -4.98
N ALA A 239 -3.88 3.53 -6.03
CA ALA A 239 -2.78 4.48 -5.98
C ALA A 239 -3.27 5.87 -5.57
N ASN A 240 -3.49 6.09 -4.30
CA ASN A 240 -3.94 7.38 -3.77
C ASN A 240 -2.83 8.44 -3.78
N ARG A 241 -3.23 9.69 -4.07
CA ARG A 241 -2.39 10.88 -3.90
C ARG A 241 -2.66 11.57 -2.56
N MET A 242 -3.90 11.50 -2.05
CA MET A 242 -4.29 12.13 -0.79
C MET A 242 -3.85 11.32 0.44
N ASP A 243 -3.48 12.00 1.52
CA ASP A 243 -2.97 11.38 2.74
C ASP A 243 -4.06 10.59 3.48
N VAL A 244 -5.27 11.14 3.63
CA VAL A 244 -6.36 10.52 4.42
C VAL A 244 -6.74 9.13 3.90
N PRO A 245 -6.99 8.90 2.60
CA PRO A 245 -7.26 7.55 2.09
C PRO A 245 -6.09 6.58 2.32
N ARG A 246 -4.84 7.05 2.25
CA ARG A 246 -3.65 6.22 2.54
C ARG A 246 -3.62 5.78 4.00
N VAL A 247 -3.81 6.71 4.95
CA VAL A 247 -3.88 6.39 6.39
C VAL A 247 -5.04 5.45 6.68
N LEU A 248 -6.20 5.70 6.09
CA LEU A 248 -7.39 4.87 6.28
C LEU A 248 -7.17 3.45 5.72
N LYS A 249 -6.57 3.29 4.54
CA LYS A 249 -6.21 1.96 4.01
C LYS A 249 -5.39 1.16 5.03
N LEU A 250 -4.29 1.77 5.48
CA LEU A 250 -3.33 1.11 6.36
C LEU A 250 -3.90 0.89 7.76
N GLY A 251 -4.49 1.93 8.34
CA GLY A 251 -4.95 1.92 9.72
C GLY A 251 -6.17 1.05 9.95
N THR A 252 -7.19 1.11 9.07
CA THR A 252 -8.42 0.30 9.25
C THR A 252 -8.15 -1.18 9.00
N THR A 253 -7.31 -1.52 8.02
CA THR A 253 -6.87 -2.89 7.77
C THR A 253 -6.08 -3.42 8.98
N SER A 254 -5.12 -2.63 9.51
CA SER A 254 -4.37 -3.02 10.71
C SER A 254 -5.28 -3.23 11.92
N MET A 255 -6.27 -2.35 12.12
CA MET A 255 -7.24 -2.48 13.22
C MET A 255 -8.06 -3.76 13.11
N LEU A 256 -8.53 -4.12 11.91
CA LEU A 256 -9.28 -5.35 11.70
C LEU A 256 -8.43 -6.61 11.83
N LEU A 257 -7.16 -6.56 11.44
CA LEU A 257 -6.21 -7.64 11.73
C LEU A 257 -5.99 -7.81 13.24
N TRP A 258 -5.96 -6.71 13.99
CA TRP A 258 -5.92 -6.74 15.44
C TRP A 258 -7.19 -7.38 16.02
N VAL A 259 -8.37 -7.13 15.45
CA VAL A 259 -9.61 -7.82 15.84
C VAL A 259 -9.46 -9.33 15.66
N CYS A 260 -8.92 -9.81 14.53
CA CYS A 260 -8.65 -11.24 14.33
C CYS A 260 -7.74 -11.85 15.40
N GLU A 261 -6.78 -11.07 15.91
CA GLU A 261 -5.80 -11.53 16.91
C GLU A 261 -6.36 -11.55 18.34
N HIS A 262 -7.43 -10.77 18.62
CA HIS A 262 -7.92 -10.53 19.99
C HIS A 262 -9.41 -10.85 20.20
N ALA A 263 -10.14 -11.30 19.16
CA ALA A 263 -11.58 -11.60 19.28
C ALA A 263 -11.87 -12.66 20.35
N GLU A 264 -11.04 -13.71 20.43
CA GLU A 264 -11.18 -14.75 21.45
C GLU A 264 -10.96 -14.18 22.87
N GLU A 265 -9.93 -13.38 23.07
CA GLU A 265 -9.65 -12.68 24.33
C GLU A 265 -10.81 -11.74 24.72
N ALA A 266 -11.40 -11.07 23.73
CA ALA A 266 -12.55 -10.17 23.90
C ALA A 266 -13.87 -10.92 24.16
N GLY A 267 -13.91 -12.25 24.02
CA GLY A 267 -15.13 -13.05 24.13
C GLY A 267 -16.10 -12.85 22.94
N ILE A 268 -15.60 -12.43 21.78
CA ILE A 268 -16.41 -12.18 20.57
C ILE A 268 -16.45 -13.43 19.70
N ASP A 269 -17.67 -13.86 19.36
CA ASP A 269 -17.88 -14.89 18.31
C ASP A 269 -17.64 -14.30 16.91
N LEU A 270 -16.37 -14.20 16.56
CA LEU A 270 -15.98 -13.67 15.25
C LEU A 270 -16.55 -14.50 14.08
N THR A 271 -16.81 -15.79 14.27
CA THR A 271 -17.38 -16.65 13.22
C THR A 271 -18.82 -16.23 12.91
N GLY A 272 -19.65 -16.05 13.95
CA GLY A 272 -21.04 -15.59 13.80
C GLY A 272 -21.14 -14.20 13.16
N GLU A 273 -20.28 -13.27 13.58
CA GLU A 273 -20.21 -11.93 13.01
C GLU A 273 -19.84 -11.96 11.50
N LEU A 274 -18.88 -12.82 11.13
CA LEU A 274 -18.43 -12.94 9.73
C LEU A 274 -19.46 -13.63 8.82
N GLU A 275 -20.29 -14.54 9.34
CA GLU A 275 -21.38 -15.14 8.57
C GLU A 275 -22.35 -14.07 8.06
N ALA A 276 -22.70 -13.09 8.91
CA ALA A 276 -23.57 -11.97 8.54
C ALA A 276 -22.96 -11.03 7.49
N LEU A 277 -21.61 -10.96 7.42
CA LEU A 277 -20.85 -10.09 6.49
C LEU A 277 -20.34 -10.82 5.25
N THR A 278 -20.73 -12.08 5.03
CA THR A 278 -20.30 -12.87 3.87
C THR A 278 -21.17 -12.55 2.65
N PHE A 279 -20.54 -12.14 1.54
CA PHE A 279 -21.23 -11.90 0.26
C PHE A 279 -21.56 -13.22 -0.46
N VAL A 280 -22.63 -13.23 -1.23
CA VAL A 280 -22.95 -14.31 -2.18
C VAL A 280 -21.82 -14.44 -3.20
N ASP A 281 -21.42 -13.33 -3.80
CA ASP A 281 -20.28 -13.24 -4.72
C ASP A 281 -19.45 -11.99 -4.38
N PRO A 282 -18.28 -12.15 -3.73
CA PRO A 282 -17.46 -11.02 -3.32
C PRO A 282 -16.77 -10.31 -4.49
N VAL A 283 -16.54 -10.97 -5.63
CA VAL A 283 -15.94 -10.34 -6.81
C VAL A 283 -16.98 -9.44 -7.49
N ASP A 284 -18.19 -9.95 -7.73
CA ASP A 284 -19.32 -9.13 -8.22
C ASP A 284 -19.62 -7.96 -7.27
N ALA A 285 -19.62 -8.21 -5.95
CA ALA A 285 -19.80 -7.17 -4.95
C ALA A 285 -18.74 -6.06 -5.06
N MET A 286 -17.47 -6.42 -5.27
CA MET A 286 -16.37 -5.46 -5.43
C MET A 286 -16.57 -4.58 -6.66
N HIS A 287 -16.97 -5.15 -7.80
CA HIS A 287 -17.26 -4.41 -9.02
C HIS A 287 -18.45 -3.47 -8.82
N ARG A 288 -19.56 -3.98 -8.25
CA ARG A 288 -20.76 -3.18 -7.96
C ARG A 288 -20.47 -2.00 -7.06
N VAL A 289 -19.69 -2.18 -5.99
CA VAL A 289 -19.30 -1.08 -5.09
C VAL A 289 -18.52 -0.02 -5.87
N SER A 290 -17.57 -0.43 -6.72
CA SER A 290 -16.78 0.51 -7.51
C SER A 290 -17.62 1.33 -8.48
N HIS A 291 -18.59 0.70 -9.13
CA HIS A 291 -19.43 1.34 -10.15
C HIS A 291 -20.59 2.17 -9.55
N ASP A 292 -20.88 2.05 -8.26
CA ASP A 292 -22.00 2.73 -7.61
C ASP A 292 -21.61 4.09 -7.03
N LEU A 293 -21.75 5.13 -7.82
CA LEU A 293 -21.57 6.50 -7.34
C LEU A 293 -22.68 6.94 -6.36
N THR A 294 -23.80 6.22 -6.28
CA THR A 294 -24.87 6.54 -5.32
C THR A 294 -24.51 6.08 -3.90
N LEU A 295 -23.58 5.12 -3.76
CA LEU A 295 -23.18 4.46 -2.50
C LEU A 295 -24.34 3.77 -1.79
N ALA A 296 -25.39 3.41 -2.53
CA ALA A 296 -26.66 2.90 -2.00
C ALA A 296 -27.02 1.51 -2.53
N GLN A 297 -26.26 0.98 -3.51
CA GLN A 297 -26.56 -0.31 -4.11
C GLN A 297 -26.50 -1.45 -3.08
N PRO A 298 -27.55 -2.26 -2.96
CA PRO A 298 -27.54 -3.40 -2.05
C PRO A 298 -26.70 -4.54 -2.62
N LEU A 299 -25.87 -5.12 -1.77
CA LEU A 299 -25.02 -6.28 -2.05
C LEU A 299 -25.65 -7.53 -1.42
N PRO A 300 -25.92 -8.60 -2.18
CA PRO A 300 -26.52 -9.82 -1.65
C PRO A 300 -25.61 -10.51 -0.62
N MET A 301 -26.15 -10.84 0.56
CA MET A 301 -25.43 -11.55 1.62
C MET A 301 -25.74 -13.05 1.60
N ALA A 302 -24.75 -13.89 1.87
CA ALA A 302 -24.89 -15.35 1.83
C ALA A 302 -25.88 -15.88 2.89
N GLY A 303 -25.98 -15.23 4.04
CA GLY A 303 -26.98 -15.52 5.07
C GLY A 303 -28.40 -15.04 4.75
N GLY A 304 -28.62 -14.47 3.56
CA GLY A 304 -29.88 -13.85 3.12
C GLY A 304 -29.92 -12.34 3.36
N GLY A 305 -30.85 -11.68 2.65
CA GLY A 305 -30.93 -10.21 2.66
C GLY A 305 -29.85 -9.53 1.85
N ALA A 306 -29.65 -8.24 2.09
CA ALA A 306 -28.63 -7.43 1.42
C ALA A 306 -28.16 -6.29 2.33
N MET A 307 -26.89 -5.88 2.16
CA MET A 307 -26.30 -4.72 2.84
C MET A 307 -25.63 -3.80 1.81
N THR A 308 -25.66 -2.51 2.05
CA THR A 308 -24.82 -1.57 1.28
C THR A 308 -23.36 -1.64 1.77
N ALA A 309 -22.40 -1.23 0.94
CA ALA A 309 -20.99 -1.15 1.34
C ALA A 309 -20.80 -0.30 2.60
N TRP A 310 -21.56 0.78 2.75
CA TRP A 310 -21.55 1.62 3.95
C TRP A 310 -22.00 0.86 5.20
N GLN A 311 -23.08 0.08 5.13
CA GLN A 311 -23.57 -0.73 6.26
C GLN A 311 -22.55 -1.79 6.68
N VAL A 312 -21.88 -2.43 5.71
CA VAL A 312 -20.80 -3.38 6.01
C VAL A 312 -19.65 -2.68 6.76
N GLN A 313 -19.23 -1.52 6.29
CA GLN A 313 -18.14 -0.77 6.94
C GLN A 313 -18.53 -0.26 8.34
N VAL A 314 -19.80 0.12 8.57
CA VAL A 314 -20.32 0.47 9.90
C VAL A 314 -20.26 -0.76 10.82
N ALA A 315 -20.70 -1.93 10.35
CA ALA A 315 -20.64 -3.17 11.14
C ALA A 315 -19.19 -3.54 11.50
N LEU A 316 -18.25 -3.43 10.55
CA LEU A 316 -16.81 -3.68 10.80
C LEU A 316 -16.22 -2.68 11.81
N GLN A 317 -16.60 -1.41 11.74
CA GLN A 317 -16.17 -0.41 12.72
C GLN A 317 -16.75 -0.71 14.11
N THR A 318 -18.04 -1.08 14.19
CA THR A 318 -18.69 -1.48 15.44
C THR A 318 -17.97 -2.67 16.09
N LEU A 319 -17.68 -3.71 15.30
CA LEU A 319 -16.92 -4.88 15.75
C LEU A 319 -15.54 -4.47 16.32
N ALA A 320 -14.85 -3.54 15.68
CA ALA A 320 -13.57 -3.03 16.18
C ALA A 320 -13.72 -2.26 17.51
N TYR A 321 -14.78 -1.46 17.64
CA TYR A 321 -15.09 -0.75 18.91
C TYR A 321 -15.44 -1.71 20.03
N GLU A 322 -16.27 -2.72 19.80
CA GLU A 322 -16.67 -3.72 20.78
C GLU A 322 -15.47 -4.56 21.25
N THR A 323 -14.64 -5.00 20.31
CA THR A 323 -13.39 -5.70 20.63
C THR A 323 -12.48 -4.82 21.49
N ALA A 324 -12.31 -3.55 21.13
CA ALA A 324 -11.45 -2.63 21.88
C ALA A 324 -12.02 -2.31 23.26
N ALA A 325 -13.34 -2.16 23.40
CA ALA A 325 -14.00 -1.94 24.67
C ALA A 325 -13.82 -3.14 25.61
N ALA A 326 -13.89 -4.36 25.08
CA ALA A 326 -13.67 -5.58 25.85
C ALA A 326 -12.20 -5.73 26.29
N VAL A 327 -11.24 -5.47 25.40
CA VAL A 327 -9.80 -5.66 25.68
C VAL A 327 -9.22 -4.52 26.53
N TYR A 328 -9.58 -3.26 26.23
CA TYR A 328 -8.96 -2.08 26.88
C TYR A 328 -9.85 -1.43 27.94
N GLY A 329 -11.12 -1.86 28.07
CA GLY A 329 -12.11 -1.19 28.89
C GLY A 329 -12.64 0.10 28.24
N THR A 330 -13.55 0.76 28.94
CA THR A 330 -14.21 1.98 28.48
C THR A 330 -14.00 3.15 29.45
N ASP A 331 -14.02 4.37 28.92
CA ASP A 331 -14.03 5.59 29.72
C ASP A 331 -15.44 5.86 30.30
N THR A 332 -15.60 6.95 31.03
CA THR A 332 -16.87 7.34 31.67
C THR A 332 -17.99 7.67 30.68
N ARG A 333 -17.69 7.80 29.38
CA ARG A 333 -18.64 8.04 28.29
C ARG A 333 -18.96 6.77 27.51
N GLY A 334 -18.34 5.63 27.88
CA GLY A 334 -18.48 4.36 27.19
C GLY A 334 -17.59 4.23 25.95
N GLU A 335 -16.67 5.16 25.70
CA GLU A 335 -15.71 5.05 24.59
C GLU A 335 -14.53 4.16 25.00
N PRO A 336 -13.97 3.30 24.09
CA PRO A 336 -12.81 2.49 24.38
C PRO A 336 -11.61 3.33 24.84
N VAL A 337 -10.85 2.82 25.81
CA VAL A 337 -9.59 3.43 26.23
C VAL A 337 -8.50 3.03 25.25
N TRP A 338 -8.36 3.81 24.18
CA TRP A 338 -7.41 3.52 23.11
C TRP A 338 -5.96 3.47 23.63
N PRO A 339 -5.16 2.46 23.24
CA PRO A 339 -3.83 2.22 23.82
C PRO A 339 -2.78 3.26 23.41
N ASP A 340 -3.00 3.95 22.30
CA ASP A 340 -2.07 4.94 21.76
C ASP A 340 -2.79 6.00 20.92
N ARG A 341 -2.04 7.07 20.56
CA ARG A 341 -2.57 8.20 19.79
C ARG A 341 -2.94 7.79 18.36
N SER A 342 -2.11 6.96 17.71
CA SER A 342 -2.33 6.54 16.32
C SER A 342 -3.63 5.75 16.19
N THR A 343 -3.86 4.79 17.11
CA THR A 343 -5.11 4.02 17.15
C THR A 343 -6.32 4.92 17.33
N ARG A 344 -6.26 5.86 18.28
CA ARG A 344 -7.35 6.83 18.50
C ARG A 344 -7.61 7.66 17.23
N SER A 345 -6.55 8.14 16.59
CA SER A 345 -6.66 8.99 15.39
C SER A 345 -7.25 8.21 14.22
N VAL A 346 -6.79 6.99 13.96
CA VAL A 346 -7.33 6.14 12.89
C VAL A 346 -8.82 5.86 13.11
N MET A 347 -9.23 5.51 14.33
CA MET A 347 -10.63 5.22 14.64
C MET A 347 -11.52 6.46 14.49
N ALA A 348 -11.02 7.63 14.88
CA ALA A 348 -11.70 8.91 14.66
C ALA A 348 -11.82 9.26 13.15
N MET A 349 -10.75 9.06 12.38
CA MET A 349 -10.75 9.26 10.93
C MET A 349 -11.69 8.27 10.23
N TRP A 350 -11.72 7.01 10.63
CA TRP A 350 -12.65 6.02 10.08
C TRP A 350 -14.11 6.41 10.33
N LYS A 351 -14.43 6.82 11.57
CA LYS A 351 -15.76 7.34 11.92
C LYS A 351 -16.12 8.57 11.05
N GLN A 352 -15.18 9.51 10.90
CA GLN A 352 -15.41 10.68 10.06
C GLN A 352 -15.63 10.31 8.59
N ALA A 353 -14.84 9.40 8.03
CA ALA A 353 -15.00 8.93 6.66
C ALA A 353 -16.37 8.28 6.42
N LEU A 354 -16.89 7.50 7.37
CA LEU A 354 -18.23 6.92 7.27
C LEU A 354 -19.34 7.98 7.37
N LEU A 355 -19.14 9.05 8.14
CA LEU A 355 -20.05 10.21 8.17
C LEU A 355 -20.01 10.98 6.84
N ASP A 356 -18.82 11.16 6.27
CA ASP A 356 -18.64 11.81 4.96
C ASP A 356 -19.36 11.00 3.86
N VAL A 357 -19.14 9.68 3.83
CA VAL A 357 -19.83 8.78 2.89
C VAL A 357 -21.36 8.86 3.07
N ALA A 358 -21.86 8.91 4.30
CA ALA A 358 -23.30 9.07 4.56
C ALA A 358 -23.83 10.40 3.99
N ARG A 359 -23.11 11.51 4.13
CA ARG A 359 -23.50 12.81 3.54
C ARG A 359 -23.50 12.76 2.02
N ILE A 360 -22.46 12.16 1.41
CA ILE A 360 -22.36 12.01 -0.05
C ILE A 360 -23.54 11.20 -0.60
N ARG A 361 -23.96 10.13 0.09
CA ARG A 361 -25.11 9.29 -0.31
C ARG A 361 -26.44 10.07 -0.38
N HIS A 362 -26.64 11.03 0.50
CA HIS A 362 -27.88 11.83 0.59
C HIS A 362 -27.84 13.08 -0.28
N ALA A 363 -26.67 13.48 -0.79
CA ALA A 363 -26.50 14.64 -1.64
C ALA A 363 -26.86 14.33 -3.10
N ASP A 364 -27.59 15.24 -3.76
CA ASP A 364 -27.76 15.19 -5.21
C ASP A 364 -26.48 15.63 -5.97
N GLY A 365 -26.51 15.63 -7.30
CA GLY A 365 -25.35 15.97 -8.11
C GLY A 365 -24.87 17.41 -7.91
N SER A 366 -25.78 18.36 -7.66
CA SER A 366 -25.44 19.76 -7.43
C SER A 366 -24.94 19.99 -6.00
N GLU A 367 -25.52 19.32 -5.03
CA GLU A 367 -25.08 19.34 -3.63
C GLU A 367 -23.69 18.72 -3.47
N ARG A 368 -23.40 17.61 -4.19
CA ARG A 368 -22.07 16.96 -4.17
C ARG A 368 -20.96 17.89 -4.63
N LEU A 369 -21.21 18.84 -5.51
CA LEU A 369 -20.24 19.85 -5.92
C LEU A 369 -19.88 20.83 -4.81
N GLN A 370 -20.72 20.93 -3.75
CA GLN A 370 -20.54 21.83 -2.61
C GLN A 370 -19.92 21.12 -1.37
N LEU A 371 -19.70 19.80 -1.44
CA LEU A 371 -19.14 19.00 -0.35
C LEU A 371 -17.61 19.19 -0.25
N GLU A 372 -17.13 20.40 0.03
CA GLU A 372 -15.70 20.72 0.07
C GLU A 372 -14.96 19.98 1.20
N ALA A 373 -15.58 19.88 2.38
CA ALA A 373 -14.97 19.24 3.54
C ALA A 373 -14.83 17.71 3.34
N GLU A 374 -15.81 17.07 2.71
CA GLU A 374 -15.79 15.66 2.35
C GLU A 374 -14.77 15.39 1.24
N ALA A 375 -14.73 16.23 0.22
CA ALA A 375 -13.76 16.17 -0.87
C ALA A 375 -12.31 16.39 -0.40
N ALA A 376 -12.11 17.11 0.71
CA ALA A 376 -10.79 17.25 1.33
C ALA A 376 -10.24 15.94 1.91
N ARG A 377 -11.11 14.92 2.14
CA ARG A 377 -10.77 13.60 2.71
C ARG A 377 -11.05 12.42 1.79
N ILE A 378 -11.99 12.54 0.86
CA ILE A 378 -12.42 11.46 -0.06
C ILE A 378 -11.89 11.76 -1.46
N GLU A 379 -10.84 11.04 -1.88
CA GLU A 379 -10.10 11.33 -3.12
C GLU A 379 -10.96 11.19 -4.38
N TRP A 380 -11.74 10.11 -4.51
CA TRP A 380 -12.59 9.93 -5.68
C TRP A 380 -13.64 11.06 -5.82
N LEU A 381 -14.16 11.59 -4.69
CA LEU A 381 -15.10 12.70 -4.71
C LEU A 381 -14.42 14.00 -5.18
N CYS A 382 -13.23 14.30 -4.64
CA CYS A 382 -12.45 15.46 -5.05
C CYS A 382 -12.18 15.45 -6.56
N LYS A 383 -11.75 14.32 -7.09
CA LYS A 383 -11.51 14.13 -8.52
C LYS A 383 -12.80 14.25 -9.33
N TRP A 384 -13.89 13.62 -8.85
CA TRP A 384 -15.21 13.71 -9.49
C TRP A 384 -15.69 15.17 -9.59
N GLN A 385 -15.55 15.97 -8.53
CA GLN A 385 -15.93 17.38 -8.54
C GLN A 385 -15.19 18.19 -9.63
N ILE A 386 -13.90 17.93 -9.81
CA ILE A 386 -13.11 18.59 -10.87
C ILE A 386 -13.61 18.19 -12.26
N ILE A 387 -13.85 16.90 -12.46
CA ILE A 387 -14.35 16.36 -13.73
C ILE A 387 -15.73 16.93 -14.04
N GLU A 388 -16.63 16.94 -13.07
CA GLU A 388 -17.98 17.45 -13.24
C GLU A 388 -18.02 18.97 -13.50
N CYS A 389 -17.21 19.75 -12.78
CA CYS A 389 -17.06 21.19 -13.05
C CYS A 389 -16.53 21.45 -14.47
N LEU A 390 -15.59 20.65 -14.95
CA LEU A 390 -15.07 20.77 -16.32
C LEU A 390 -16.10 20.32 -17.35
N ARG A 391 -16.80 19.20 -17.11
CA ARG A 391 -17.87 18.68 -17.94
C ARG A 391 -18.97 19.69 -18.17
N LEU A 392 -19.49 20.30 -17.11
CA LEU A 392 -20.57 21.30 -17.19
C LEU A 392 -20.19 22.50 -18.06
N ARG A 393 -18.91 22.82 -18.18
CA ARG A 393 -18.41 23.89 -19.05
C ARG A 393 -18.27 23.45 -20.52
N LEU A 394 -17.86 22.19 -20.73
CA LEU A 394 -17.55 21.67 -22.07
C LEU A 394 -18.78 21.07 -22.75
N HIS A 395 -19.68 20.48 -21.97
CA HIS A 395 -20.82 19.69 -22.43
C HIS A 395 -22.10 20.09 -21.66
N PRO A 396 -22.55 21.34 -21.74
CA PRO A 396 -23.76 21.78 -21.04
C PRO A 396 -25.00 21.05 -21.60
N GLY A 397 -25.74 20.38 -20.71
CA GLY A 397 -26.97 19.67 -21.06
C GLY A 397 -26.80 18.24 -21.55
N GLU A 398 -25.56 17.72 -21.71
CA GLU A 398 -25.29 16.31 -21.98
C GLU A 398 -25.35 15.50 -20.68
N SER A 399 -25.60 14.18 -20.78
CA SER A 399 -25.50 13.27 -19.65
C SER A 399 -24.05 13.15 -19.15
N PHE A 400 -23.89 12.81 -17.87
CA PHE A 400 -22.55 12.65 -17.29
C PHE A 400 -21.74 11.57 -18.04
N ASP A 401 -22.30 10.37 -18.18
CA ASP A 401 -21.58 9.23 -18.74
C ASP A 401 -21.22 9.42 -20.22
N GLU A 402 -22.13 9.97 -21.04
CA GLU A 402 -21.82 10.23 -22.47
C GLU A 402 -20.69 11.23 -22.63
N SER A 403 -20.67 12.29 -21.81
CA SER A 403 -19.63 13.32 -21.82
C SER A 403 -18.23 12.77 -21.46
N LEU A 404 -18.15 11.70 -20.63
CA LEU A 404 -16.87 11.12 -20.20
C LEU A 404 -16.07 10.43 -21.31
N ARG A 405 -16.61 10.33 -22.53
CA ARG A 405 -15.83 9.95 -23.72
C ARG A 405 -14.89 11.05 -24.21
N ASP A 406 -15.03 12.28 -23.73
CA ASP A 406 -14.14 13.38 -24.07
C ASP A 406 -12.76 13.17 -23.42
N ALA A 407 -11.72 13.08 -24.27
CA ALA A 407 -10.34 12.87 -23.83
C ALA A 407 -9.84 13.95 -22.84
N ARG A 408 -10.41 15.17 -22.87
CA ARG A 408 -10.06 16.25 -21.92
C ARG A 408 -10.52 15.92 -20.51
N LEU A 409 -11.67 15.25 -20.35
CA LEU A 409 -12.16 14.78 -19.06
C LEU A 409 -11.33 13.58 -18.56
N ALA A 410 -11.05 12.62 -19.44
CA ALA A 410 -10.17 11.48 -19.13
C ALA A 410 -8.74 11.94 -18.77
N SER A 411 -8.23 13.03 -19.36
CA SER A 411 -6.90 13.57 -19.05
C SER A 411 -6.77 14.09 -17.60
N VAL A 412 -7.89 14.35 -16.92
CA VAL A 412 -7.87 14.73 -15.49
C VAL A 412 -7.27 13.61 -14.65
N ASP A 413 -7.60 12.34 -14.94
CA ASP A 413 -7.04 11.18 -14.24
C ASP A 413 -5.51 11.12 -14.35
N LEU A 414 -4.98 11.24 -15.58
CA LEU A 414 -3.54 11.19 -15.81
C LEU A 414 -2.82 12.36 -15.14
N ARG A 415 -3.40 13.57 -15.23
CA ARG A 415 -2.82 14.77 -14.63
C ARG A 415 -2.96 14.80 -13.10
N TRP A 416 -3.97 14.13 -12.55
CA TRP A 416 -4.08 13.92 -11.10
C TRP A 416 -2.94 13.04 -10.60
N ALA A 417 -2.64 11.98 -11.32
CA ALA A 417 -1.62 11.00 -10.99
C ALA A 417 -0.17 11.46 -11.22
N SER A 418 0.06 12.53 -12.00
CA SER A 418 1.40 13.00 -12.35
C SER A 418 2.24 13.32 -11.12
N LEU A 419 3.50 12.89 -11.09
CA LEU A 419 4.48 13.28 -10.08
C LEU A 419 5.21 14.58 -10.44
N ASP A 420 5.09 15.07 -11.68
CA ASP A 420 5.60 16.39 -12.05
C ASP A 420 4.74 17.50 -11.43
N PRO A 421 5.26 18.31 -10.48
CA PRO A 421 4.48 19.35 -9.81
C PRO A 421 3.91 20.42 -10.77
N GLN A 422 4.52 20.59 -11.95
CA GLN A 422 4.04 21.55 -12.94
C GLN A 422 2.83 21.01 -13.72
N ALA A 423 2.77 19.71 -13.95
CA ALA A 423 1.68 19.03 -14.66
C ALA A 423 0.55 18.59 -13.72
N SER A 424 0.87 18.25 -12.48
CA SER A 424 -0.04 17.65 -11.49
C SER A 424 -1.21 18.57 -11.13
N ILE A 425 -2.42 18.05 -11.27
CA ILE A 425 -3.64 18.70 -10.73
C ILE A 425 -3.66 18.57 -9.20
N PHE A 426 -3.28 17.40 -8.68
CA PHE A 426 -3.26 17.15 -7.24
C PHE A 426 -2.36 18.15 -6.50
N ASP A 427 -1.13 18.37 -6.97
CA ASP A 427 -0.19 19.26 -6.29
C ASP A 427 -0.68 20.70 -6.22
N ARG A 428 -1.46 21.15 -7.21
CA ARG A 428 -2.12 22.48 -7.18
C ARG A 428 -3.24 22.56 -6.16
N LEU A 429 -3.86 21.44 -5.81
CA LEU A 429 -5.00 21.36 -4.89
C LEU A 429 -4.61 20.81 -3.50
N ARG A 430 -3.37 20.33 -3.34
CA ARG A 430 -2.88 19.70 -2.12
C ARG A 430 -3.14 20.53 -0.86
N GLY A 431 -3.05 21.85 -0.95
CA GLY A 431 -3.38 22.75 0.16
C GLY A 431 -4.86 22.82 0.54
N ARG A 432 -5.76 22.20 -0.25
CA ARG A 432 -7.20 22.07 0.06
C ARG A 432 -7.58 20.68 0.57
N THR A 433 -6.66 19.74 0.58
CA THR A 433 -6.87 18.40 1.14
C THR A 433 -6.40 18.35 2.59
N GLU A 434 -7.01 17.47 3.37
CA GLU A 434 -6.57 17.21 4.74
C GLU A 434 -5.24 16.45 4.71
N ARG A 435 -4.23 17.00 5.41
CA ARG A 435 -2.87 16.47 5.45
C ARG A 435 -2.60 15.76 6.76
N THR A 436 -1.93 14.62 6.69
CA THR A 436 -1.50 13.85 7.86
C THR A 436 0.00 13.90 8.09
N CYS A 437 0.75 14.41 7.13
CA CYS A 437 2.20 14.62 7.24
C CYS A 437 2.58 16.01 6.67
N THR A 438 3.69 16.54 7.15
CA THR A 438 4.28 17.79 6.69
C THR A 438 5.29 17.53 5.57
N ASP A 439 5.60 18.58 4.81
CA ASP A 439 6.63 18.49 3.77
C ASP A 439 8.04 18.33 4.35
N ASP A 440 8.26 18.75 5.60
CA ASP A 440 9.54 18.54 6.31
C ASP A 440 9.71 17.08 6.71
N GLU A 441 8.68 16.43 7.28
CA GLU A 441 8.70 15.00 7.58
C GLU A 441 8.95 14.16 6.33
N VAL A 442 8.30 14.48 5.22
CA VAL A 442 8.52 13.79 3.94
C VAL A 442 9.96 13.99 3.44
N ARG A 443 10.51 15.19 3.56
CA ARG A 443 11.89 15.48 3.15
C ARG A 443 12.91 14.74 4.02
N GLU A 444 12.69 14.66 5.33
CA GLU A 444 13.49 13.86 6.25
C GLU A 444 13.43 12.39 5.86
N ALA A 445 12.23 11.85 5.63
CA ALA A 445 12.01 10.45 5.24
C ALA A 445 12.56 10.07 3.86
N CYS A 446 12.94 11.02 3.01
CA CYS A 446 13.71 10.71 1.79
C CYS A 446 15.15 10.27 2.10
N ASN A 447 15.71 10.71 3.23
CA ASN A 447 17.12 10.55 3.56
C ASN A 447 17.37 9.70 4.82
N GLU A 448 16.40 9.68 5.74
CA GLU A 448 16.51 9.00 7.04
C GLU A 448 15.59 7.77 7.06
N PRO A 449 16.10 6.58 7.45
CA PRO A 449 15.26 5.39 7.61
C PRO A 449 14.39 5.45 8.88
N PRO A 450 13.27 4.70 8.94
CA PRO A 450 12.42 4.62 10.14
C PRO A 450 13.21 4.19 11.36
N ALA A 451 13.04 4.90 12.48
CA ALA A 451 13.81 4.67 13.70
C ALA A 451 13.44 3.38 14.45
N ASP A 452 12.18 2.91 14.31
CA ASP A 452 11.57 1.90 15.17
C ASP A 452 11.55 0.49 14.56
N THR A 453 12.26 0.29 13.44
CA THR A 453 12.36 -1.01 12.77
C THR A 453 13.80 -1.28 12.30
N ARG A 454 14.07 -2.52 11.88
CA ARG A 454 15.38 -2.92 11.28
C ARG A 454 15.73 -2.14 10.01
N ALA A 455 14.77 -1.45 9.40
CA ALA A 455 15.02 -0.56 8.27
C ALA A 455 16.04 0.51 8.61
N TRP A 456 16.09 0.94 9.88
CA TRP A 456 17.07 1.89 10.37
C TRP A 456 18.49 1.38 10.15
N LEU A 457 18.81 0.18 10.64
CA LEU A 457 20.15 -0.38 10.47
C LEU A 457 20.47 -0.61 8.99
N ARG A 458 19.52 -1.14 8.21
CA ARG A 458 19.70 -1.38 6.77
C ARG A 458 20.07 -0.09 6.01
N GLY A 459 19.34 1.00 6.23
CA GLY A 459 19.64 2.29 5.60
C GLY A 459 20.99 2.86 6.07
N MET A 460 21.25 2.89 7.38
CA MET A 460 22.48 3.43 7.95
C MET A 460 23.75 2.70 7.50
N VAL A 461 23.66 1.38 7.34
CA VAL A 461 24.84 0.59 6.90
C VAL A 461 25.12 0.85 5.41
N VAL A 462 24.10 0.96 4.59
CA VAL A 462 24.24 1.27 3.15
C VAL A 462 24.75 2.70 2.94
N ASP A 463 24.30 3.66 3.73
CA ASP A 463 24.77 5.06 3.65
C ASP A 463 26.22 5.20 4.11
N ARG A 464 26.55 4.62 5.29
CA ARG A 464 27.84 4.84 5.93
C ARG A 464 28.99 4.01 5.34
N TYR A 465 28.70 2.77 4.90
CA TYR A 465 29.72 1.81 4.46
C TYR A 465 29.42 1.18 3.09
N PRO A 466 28.95 1.94 2.08
CA PRO A 466 28.46 1.36 0.84
C PRO A 466 29.47 0.44 0.15
N GLU A 467 30.77 0.79 0.14
CA GLU A 467 31.83 0.02 -0.52
C GLU A 467 32.12 -1.33 0.16
N GLN A 468 31.65 -1.51 1.40
CA GLN A 468 31.85 -2.73 2.20
C GLN A 468 30.59 -3.61 2.24
N ILE A 469 29.51 -3.21 1.59
CA ILE A 469 28.28 -3.98 1.50
C ILE A 469 28.21 -4.66 0.13
N ARG A 470 28.03 -5.98 0.14
CA ARG A 470 27.88 -6.81 -1.06
C ARG A 470 26.44 -6.98 -1.46
N ALA A 471 25.57 -7.29 -0.49
CA ALA A 471 24.17 -7.56 -0.74
C ALA A 471 23.28 -7.22 0.46
N VAL A 472 22.04 -6.88 0.18
CA VAL A 472 20.98 -6.60 1.19
C VAL A 472 19.69 -7.27 0.77
N SER A 473 18.88 -7.65 1.75
CA SER A 473 17.45 -7.97 1.57
C SER A 473 16.64 -7.34 2.70
N TRP A 474 15.36 -7.63 2.75
CA TRP A 474 14.54 -7.21 3.89
C TRP A 474 15.07 -7.75 5.22
N THR A 475 15.65 -8.97 5.23
CA THR A 475 16.06 -9.70 6.43
C THR A 475 17.57 -9.87 6.57
N ARG A 476 18.38 -9.43 5.59
CA ARG A 476 19.83 -9.70 5.61
C ARG A 476 20.67 -8.54 5.13
N ILE A 477 21.85 -8.43 5.75
CA ILE A 477 22.94 -7.57 5.29
C ILE A 477 24.17 -8.47 5.16
N THR A 478 24.80 -8.49 3.98
CA THR A 478 26.03 -9.26 3.72
C THR A 478 27.14 -8.30 3.31
N THR A 479 28.28 -8.39 3.99
CA THR A 479 29.44 -7.54 3.69
C THR A 479 30.24 -8.08 2.49
N THR A 480 31.13 -7.27 1.94
CA THR A 480 32.26 -7.75 1.14
C THR A 480 33.23 -8.53 2.03
N ASP A 481 34.23 -9.17 1.44
CA ASP A 481 35.27 -9.84 2.20
C ASP A 481 36.09 -8.79 3.01
N ASP A 482 36.37 -9.11 4.28
CA ASP A 482 37.29 -8.32 5.11
C ASP A 482 38.75 -8.52 4.67
N PRO A 483 39.72 -7.79 5.24
CA PRO A 483 41.16 -7.96 4.90
C PRO A 483 41.74 -9.37 5.14
N GLU A 484 41.01 -10.20 5.92
CA GLU A 484 41.40 -11.59 6.21
C GLU A 484 40.62 -12.59 5.32
N GLY A 485 39.83 -12.09 4.36
CA GLY A 485 39.02 -12.91 3.43
C GLY A 485 37.74 -13.48 4.02
N ARG A 486 37.26 -12.94 5.15
CA ARG A 486 36.01 -13.39 5.79
C ARG A 486 34.86 -12.51 5.35
N GLN A 487 33.70 -13.12 5.10
CA GLN A 487 32.44 -12.44 4.81
C GLN A 487 31.50 -12.57 6.01
N TRP A 488 30.84 -11.48 6.36
CA TRP A 488 29.89 -11.43 7.46
C TRP A 488 28.46 -11.27 6.92
N THR A 489 27.52 -12.01 7.52
CA THR A 489 26.10 -11.90 7.21
C THR A 489 25.33 -11.73 8.51
N LEU A 490 24.55 -10.66 8.61
CA LEU A 490 23.62 -10.41 9.69
C LEU A 490 22.23 -10.83 9.25
N ASP A 491 21.57 -11.66 10.05
CA ASP A 491 20.15 -11.98 9.91
C ASP A 491 19.31 -11.06 10.81
N MET A 492 18.26 -10.48 10.26
CA MET A 492 17.37 -9.52 10.91
C MET A 492 15.93 -10.03 10.78
N SER A 493 15.67 -11.26 11.22
CA SER A 493 14.38 -11.96 11.03
C SER A 493 13.21 -11.33 11.79
N ASP A 494 13.45 -10.65 12.91
CA ASP A 494 12.42 -9.84 13.56
C ASP A 494 12.51 -8.38 13.06
N PRO A 495 11.49 -7.85 12.40
CA PRO A 495 11.53 -6.46 11.89
C PRO A 495 11.49 -5.39 12.99
N ARG A 496 11.25 -5.77 14.26
CA ARG A 496 11.30 -4.86 15.42
C ARG A 496 12.67 -4.79 16.08
N ASP A 497 13.61 -5.60 15.62
CA ASP A 497 14.99 -5.56 16.09
C ASP A 497 15.82 -4.57 15.27
N TYR A 498 17.03 -4.32 15.71
CA TYR A 498 18.00 -3.44 15.04
C TYR A 498 17.51 -2.01 14.81
N THR A 499 16.65 -1.54 15.70
CA THR A 499 16.13 -0.18 15.73
C THR A 499 17.25 0.85 16.00
N ARG A 500 16.94 2.13 15.77
CA ARG A 500 17.85 3.21 16.12
C ARG A 500 18.31 3.13 17.59
N THR A 501 17.37 2.92 18.50
CA THR A 501 17.67 2.83 19.94
C THR A 501 18.62 1.68 20.27
N GLN A 502 18.52 0.55 19.57
CA GLN A 502 19.34 -0.62 19.81
C GLN A 502 20.74 -0.52 19.15
N CYS A 503 20.86 0.19 18.03
CA CYS A 503 22.06 0.10 17.19
C CYS A 503 22.82 1.42 17.00
N ALA A 504 22.27 2.58 17.40
CA ALA A 504 22.90 3.87 17.11
C ALA A 504 24.33 3.99 17.62
N ASP A 505 24.59 3.56 18.86
CA ASP A 505 25.93 3.62 19.45
C ASP A 505 26.92 2.67 18.74
N ALA A 506 26.48 1.46 18.41
CA ALA A 506 27.30 0.51 17.67
C ALA A 506 27.66 1.04 16.27
N VAL A 507 26.69 1.60 15.56
CA VAL A 507 26.91 2.23 14.24
C VAL A 507 27.85 3.44 14.37
N ALA A 508 27.68 4.29 15.39
CA ALA A 508 28.51 5.47 15.60
C ALA A 508 29.98 5.11 15.89
N GLN A 509 30.22 4.05 16.66
CA GLN A 509 31.57 3.65 17.12
C GLN A 509 32.29 2.74 16.13
N ALA A 510 31.56 2.02 15.25
CA ALA A 510 32.18 1.07 14.34
C ALA A 510 33.02 1.80 13.27
N PRO A 511 34.28 1.42 13.06
CA PRO A 511 35.15 2.03 12.05
C PRO A 511 34.85 1.51 10.63
N ASN A 512 34.18 0.38 10.51
CA ASN A 512 33.86 -0.30 9.25
C ASN A 512 32.68 -1.26 9.42
N ALA A 513 32.07 -1.69 8.29
CA ALA A 513 30.91 -2.58 8.29
C ALA A 513 31.24 -3.98 8.86
N TRP A 514 32.42 -4.51 8.60
CA TRP A 514 32.80 -5.86 9.06
C TRP A 514 32.77 -5.96 10.59
N GLN A 515 33.36 -4.96 11.29
CA GLN A 515 33.36 -4.93 12.75
C GLN A 515 31.95 -4.69 13.33
N LEU A 516 31.18 -3.80 12.71
CA LEU A 516 29.78 -3.57 13.10
C LEU A 516 28.97 -4.86 13.00
N ILE A 517 28.96 -5.50 11.84
CA ILE A 517 28.16 -6.71 11.61
C ILE A 517 28.64 -7.87 12.48
N ALA A 518 29.95 -8.05 12.64
CA ALA A 518 30.51 -9.07 13.54
C ALA A 518 30.06 -8.87 15.00
N ALA A 519 30.06 -7.63 15.50
CA ALA A 519 29.59 -7.31 16.86
C ALA A 519 28.10 -7.57 17.04
N LEU A 520 27.26 -7.19 16.06
CA LEU A 520 25.83 -7.42 16.10
C LEU A 520 25.47 -8.92 16.00
N CYS A 521 26.20 -9.70 15.21
CA CYS A 521 26.04 -11.16 15.16
C CYS A 521 26.35 -11.82 16.52
N GLN A 522 27.32 -11.32 17.27
CA GLN A 522 27.66 -11.85 18.61
C GLN A 522 26.59 -11.49 19.65
N GLN A 523 25.99 -10.32 19.56
CA GLN A 523 24.91 -9.90 20.47
C GLN A 523 23.61 -10.68 20.22
N GLY A 524 23.29 -11.05 18.99
CA GLY A 524 22.10 -11.85 18.64
C GLY A 524 22.25 -13.36 18.94
N ALA A 525 23.48 -13.82 19.26
CA ALA A 525 23.76 -15.21 19.62
C ALA A 525 23.77 -15.44 21.15
N ALA A 526 23.62 -14.40 21.95
CA ALA A 526 23.52 -14.43 23.41
C ALA A 526 22.07 -14.26 23.88
#